data_a20cabffbf1b023c7a76d8d8b9cdb08d
#
_entry.id   a20cabffbf1b023c7a76d8d8b9cdb08d
#
_cell.length_a   1.000
_cell.length_b   1.000
_cell.length_c   1.000
_cell.angle_alpha   90.00
_cell.angle_beta   90.00
_cell.angle_gamma   90.00
#
_symmetry.space_group_name_H-M   'P 1'
#
loop_
_entity.id
_entity.type
_entity.pdbx_description
1 polymer ?
#
loop_
_entity_poly.entity_id
_entity_poly.type
_entity_poly.pdbx_seq_one_letter_code
_entity_poly.pdbx_strand_id
1 'polypeptide(L)'
;MGVLEKQLALAIDRRLAVFTGKVRDDSLFTDEMQLRSAAYLISEIMLPCCCVMSNKARLQEVLGATQVFAGNAPLIEKLATLVYDDLARCNGLG
;
A
#
# COMPACT_ATOMS: atom_id res chain seq x y z
N MET A 1 -5.30 2.57 15.99
CA MET A 1 -5.58 2.80 14.58
C MET A 1 -7.04 3.17 14.40
N GLY A 2 -7.33 4.16 13.56
CA GLY A 2 -8.67 4.65 13.35
C GLY A 2 -9.52 3.76 12.46
N VAL A 3 -10.82 4.06 12.42
CA VAL A 3 -11.78 3.31 11.61
C VAL A 3 -11.45 3.43 10.12
N LEU A 4 -11.03 4.62 9.67
CA LEU A 4 -10.71 4.87 8.27
C LEU A 4 -9.53 3.98 7.83
N GLU A 5 -8.48 3.91 8.64
CA GLU A 5 -7.32 3.09 8.32
C GLU A 5 -7.68 1.62 8.23
N LYS A 6 -8.56 1.14 9.10
CA LYS A 6 -9.02 -0.26 9.04
C LYS A 6 -9.82 -0.53 7.78
N GLN A 7 -10.68 0.40 7.38
CA GLN A 7 -11.47 0.26 6.16
C GLN A 7 -10.57 0.26 4.94
N LEU A 8 -9.55 1.11 4.92
CA LEU A 8 -8.58 1.14 3.82
C LEU A 8 -7.80 -0.17 3.75
N ALA A 9 -7.39 -0.70 4.89
CA ALA A 9 -6.67 -1.99 4.93
C ALA A 9 -7.54 -3.12 4.36
N LEU A 10 -8.83 -3.15 4.72
CA LEU A 10 -9.75 -4.16 4.18
C LEU A 10 -9.92 -4.03 2.67
N ALA A 11 -10.04 -2.79 2.18
CA ALA A 11 -10.17 -2.54 0.75
C ALA A 11 -8.93 -3.01 -0.01
N ILE A 12 -7.74 -2.74 0.56
CA ILE A 12 -6.48 -3.18 -0.02
C ILE A 12 -6.42 -4.70 -0.06
N ASP A 13 -6.79 -5.38 1.03
CA ASP A 13 -6.78 -6.84 1.07
C ASP A 13 -7.65 -7.44 -0.03
N ARG A 14 -8.85 -6.88 -0.22
CA ARG A 14 -9.75 -7.37 -1.26
C ARG A 14 -9.18 -7.16 -2.65
N ARG A 15 -8.58 -5.99 -2.89
CA ARG A 15 -8.05 -5.65 -4.20
C ARG A 15 -6.79 -6.45 -4.52
N LEU A 16 -5.98 -6.74 -3.51
CA LEU A 16 -4.68 -7.39 -3.71
C LEU A 16 -4.69 -8.87 -3.36
N ALA A 17 -5.85 -9.50 -3.28
CA ALA A 17 -5.94 -10.93 -2.99
C ALA A 17 -5.12 -11.78 -3.98
N VAL A 18 -5.00 -11.31 -5.22
CA VAL A 18 -4.26 -12.04 -6.27
C VAL A 18 -2.77 -12.10 -5.96
N PHE A 19 -2.25 -11.20 -5.12
CA PHE A 19 -0.83 -11.15 -4.79
C PHE A 19 -0.47 -11.96 -3.55
N THR A 20 -1.42 -12.58 -2.88
CA THR A 20 -1.16 -13.23 -1.58
C THR A 20 -0.05 -14.27 -1.67
N GLY A 21 -0.08 -15.14 -2.67
CA GLY A 21 0.96 -16.15 -2.85
C GLY A 21 2.32 -15.53 -3.15
N LYS A 22 2.32 -14.48 -3.98
CA LYS A 22 3.56 -13.81 -4.38
C LYS A 22 4.23 -13.11 -3.21
N VAL A 23 3.44 -12.54 -2.31
CA VAL A 23 3.99 -11.90 -1.10
C VAL A 23 4.68 -12.93 -0.23
N ARG A 24 4.08 -14.11 -0.07
CA ARG A 24 4.67 -15.18 0.73
C ARG A 24 5.96 -15.71 0.12
N ASP A 25 6.03 -15.71 -1.20
CA ASP A 25 7.21 -16.22 -1.94
C ASP A 25 8.25 -15.13 -2.17
N ASP A 26 8.00 -13.92 -1.66
CA ASP A 26 8.84 -12.74 -1.88
C ASP A 26 9.00 -12.35 -3.35
N SER A 27 8.23 -12.96 -4.25
CA SER A 27 8.32 -12.63 -5.68
C SER A 27 7.84 -11.23 -5.98
N LEU A 28 6.88 -10.73 -5.19
CA LEU A 28 6.40 -9.35 -5.32
C LEU A 28 7.52 -8.35 -4.99
N PHE A 29 8.40 -8.73 -4.06
CA PHE A 29 9.50 -7.88 -3.64
C PHE A 29 10.58 -7.77 -4.72
N THR A 30 10.82 -8.86 -5.45
CA THR A 30 11.89 -8.92 -6.46
C THR A 30 11.42 -8.53 -7.86
N ASP A 31 10.13 -8.65 -8.15
CA ASP A 31 9.56 -8.30 -9.46
C ASP A 31 9.08 -6.85 -9.42
N GLU A 32 9.87 -5.96 -10.05
CA GLU A 32 9.57 -4.54 -10.04
C GLU A 32 8.23 -4.20 -10.68
N MET A 33 7.87 -4.90 -11.76
CA MET A 33 6.57 -4.64 -12.41
C MET A 33 5.41 -4.97 -11.49
N GLN A 34 5.49 -6.09 -10.79
CA GLN A 34 4.43 -6.48 -9.86
C GLN A 34 4.38 -5.55 -8.67
N LEU A 35 5.54 -5.12 -8.18
CA LEU A 35 5.62 -4.17 -7.09
C LEU A 35 4.95 -2.85 -7.46
N ARG A 36 5.22 -2.34 -8.66
CA ARG A 36 4.61 -1.10 -9.16
C ARG A 36 3.11 -1.28 -9.38
N SER A 37 2.68 -2.43 -9.88
CA SER A 37 1.26 -2.72 -10.06
C SER A 37 0.52 -2.71 -8.72
N ALA A 38 1.11 -3.34 -7.71
CA ALA A 38 0.52 -3.34 -6.37
C ALA A 38 0.44 -1.92 -5.81
N ALA A 39 1.51 -1.14 -5.95
CA ALA A 39 1.54 0.24 -5.48
C ALA A 39 0.48 1.09 -6.19
N TYR A 40 0.30 0.89 -7.49
CA TYR A 40 -0.71 1.60 -8.27
C TYR A 40 -2.12 1.30 -7.76
N LEU A 41 -2.43 0.03 -7.53
CA LEU A 41 -3.74 -0.36 -7.02
C LEU A 41 -4.00 0.23 -5.63
N ILE A 42 -2.98 0.22 -4.77
CA ILE A 42 -3.09 0.82 -3.44
C ILE A 42 -3.33 2.33 -3.56
N SER A 43 -2.62 2.99 -4.46
CA SER A 43 -2.78 4.43 -4.68
C SER A 43 -4.19 4.77 -5.14
N GLU A 44 -4.78 3.97 -6.02
CA GLU A 44 -6.16 4.17 -6.47
C GLU A 44 -7.14 4.11 -5.29
N ILE A 45 -6.93 3.16 -4.40
CA ILE A 45 -7.79 3.02 -3.23
C ILE A 45 -7.66 4.22 -2.30
N MET A 46 -6.47 4.75 -2.16
CA MET A 46 -6.18 5.83 -1.22
C MET A 46 -6.40 7.23 -1.77
N LEU A 47 -6.50 7.39 -3.09
CA LEU A 47 -6.66 8.71 -3.71
C LEU A 47 -7.79 9.56 -3.09
N PRO A 48 -9.00 9.01 -2.87
CA PRO A 48 -10.07 9.80 -2.27
C PRO A 48 -9.76 10.27 -0.84
N CYS A 49 -8.76 9.67 -0.20
CA CYS A 49 -8.38 9.98 1.18
C CYS A 49 -6.95 10.53 1.26
N CYS A 50 -6.42 11.07 0.17
CA CYS A 50 -5.03 11.45 0.06
C CYS A 50 -4.61 12.51 1.09
N CYS A 51 -5.52 13.39 1.48
CA CYS A 51 -5.21 14.40 2.49
C CYS A 51 -4.97 13.78 3.87
N VAL A 52 -5.58 12.62 4.14
CA VAL A 52 -5.37 11.87 5.37
C VAL A 52 -4.10 11.04 5.27
N MET A 53 -3.78 10.55 4.07
CA MET A 53 -2.64 9.66 3.82
C MET A 53 -1.42 10.42 3.32
N SER A 54 -1.29 11.69 3.65
CA SER A 54 -0.12 12.49 3.28
C SER A 54 1.11 12.16 4.12
N ASN A 55 0.96 11.31 5.13
CA ASN A 55 2.04 10.92 6.04
C ASN A 55 2.45 9.48 5.76
N LYS A 56 3.74 9.30 5.40
CA LYS A 56 4.28 7.98 5.09
C LYS A 56 4.10 6.98 6.24
N ALA A 57 4.21 7.46 7.50
CA ALA A 57 4.03 6.58 8.65
C ALA A 57 2.61 6.02 8.71
N ARG A 58 1.60 6.80 8.33
CA ARG A 58 0.23 6.32 8.28
C ARG A 58 0.04 5.28 7.18
N LEU A 59 0.69 5.47 6.03
CA LEU A 59 0.66 4.48 4.97
C LEU A 59 1.24 3.16 5.45
N GLN A 60 2.35 3.22 6.19
CA GLN A 60 2.95 2.02 6.75
C GLN A 60 2.01 1.32 7.74
N GLU A 61 1.30 2.09 8.56
CA GLU A 61 0.32 1.53 9.49
C GLU A 61 -0.82 0.82 8.75
N VAL A 62 -1.36 1.45 7.72
CA VAL A 62 -2.44 0.86 6.93
C VAL A 62 -1.97 -0.43 6.27
N LEU A 63 -0.80 -0.40 5.63
CA LEU A 63 -0.27 -1.58 4.96
C LEU A 63 0.04 -2.70 5.97
N GLY A 64 0.54 -2.35 7.14
CA GLY A 64 0.80 -3.32 8.20
C GLY A 64 -0.46 -3.95 8.78
N ALA A 65 -1.60 -3.27 8.64
CA ALA A 65 -2.87 -3.81 9.10
C ALA A 65 -3.52 -4.74 8.08
N THR A 66 -3.03 -4.77 6.83
CA THR A 66 -3.54 -5.69 5.82
C THR A 66 -3.09 -7.11 6.11
N GLN A 67 -3.87 -8.09 5.70
CA GLN A 67 -3.47 -9.49 5.82
C GLN A 67 -2.44 -9.87 4.76
N VAL A 68 -2.52 -9.23 3.60
CA VAL A 68 -1.61 -9.51 2.49
C VAL A 68 -0.17 -9.19 2.85
N PHE A 69 0.07 -8.06 3.52
CA PHE A 69 1.41 -7.59 3.81
C PHE A 69 1.83 -7.75 5.27
N ALA A 70 0.94 -8.23 6.13
CA ALA A 70 1.24 -8.35 7.56
C ALA A 70 2.51 -9.18 7.78
N GLY A 71 3.42 -8.67 8.60
CA GLY A 71 4.65 -9.37 8.93
C GLY A 71 5.78 -9.20 7.93
N ASN A 72 5.55 -8.51 6.81
CA ASN A 72 6.58 -8.28 5.81
C ASN A 72 7.01 -6.81 5.82
N ALA A 73 7.74 -6.42 6.87
CA ALA A 73 8.12 -5.03 7.09
C ALA A 73 8.95 -4.43 5.93
N PRO A 74 9.93 -5.13 5.33
CA PRO A 74 10.67 -4.56 4.21
C PRO A 74 9.78 -4.24 3.01
N LEU A 75 8.82 -5.11 2.72
CA LEU A 75 7.90 -4.89 1.60
C LEU A 75 6.95 -3.73 1.90
N ILE A 76 6.46 -3.64 3.14
CA ILE A 76 5.59 -2.55 3.57
C ILE A 76 6.31 -1.20 3.40
N GLU A 77 7.56 -1.11 3.80
CA GLU A 77 8.33 0.12 3.66
C GLU A 77 8.50 0.52 2.20
N LYS A 78 8.83 -0.45 1.35
CA LYS A 78 9.04 -0.20 -0.08
C LYS A 78 7.74 0.25 -0.75
N LEU A 79 6.63 -0.43 -0.47
CA LEU A 79 5.34 -0.06 -1.01
C LEU A 79 4.86 1.29 -0.51
N ALA A 80 5.08 1.58 0.78
CA ALA A 80 4.69 2.87 1.34
C ALA A 80 5.41 4.02 0.63
N THR A 81 6.70 3.84 0.31
CA THR A 81 7.46 4.84 -0.42
C THR A 81 6.86 5.08 -1.82
N LEU A 82 6.57 4.01 -2.54
CA LEU A 82 6.00 4.12 -3.89
C LEU A 82 4.62 4.76 -3.87
N VAL A 83 3.77 4.34 -2.94
CA VAL A 83 2.42 4.88 -2.82
C VAL A 83 2.47 6.35 -2.42
N TYR A 84 3.34 6.69 -1.48
CA TYR A 84 3.49 8.08 -1.05
C TYR A 84 3.90 8.97 -2.23
N ASP A 85 4.87 8.52 -3.03
CA ASP A 85 5.32 9.28 -4.18
C ASP A 85 4.21 9.47 -5.21
N ASP A 86 3.42 8.41 -5.45
CA ASP A 86 2.30 8.49 -6.39
C ASP A 86 1.24 9.47 -5.90
N LEU A 87 0.89 9.42 -4.61
CA LEU A 87 -0.10 10.32 -4.03
C LEU A 87 0.39 11.77 -4.05
N ALA A 88 1.67 11.98 -3.78
CA ALA A 88 2.26 13.33 -3.82
C ALA A 88 2.16 13.92 -5.22
N ARG A 89 2.44 13.13 -6.24
CA ARG A 89 2.34 13.58 -7.62
C ARG A 89 0.90 13.91 -8.01
N CYS A 90 -0.05 13.06 -7.60
CA CYS A 90 -1.46 13.27 -7.91
C CYS A 90 -2.01 14.53 -7.26
N ASN A 91 -1.44 14.93 -6.11
CA ASN A 91 -1.86 16.12 -5.38
C ASN A 91 -1.02 17.34 -5.70
N GLY A 92 -0.06 17.24 -6.60
CA GLY A 92 0.82 18.35 -6.91
C GLY A 92 1.77 18.71 -5.80
N LEU A 93 2.06 17.78 -4.90
CA LEU A 93 2.97 18.00 -3.78
C LEU A 93 4.41 17.65 -4.10
N GLY A 94 4.62 16.95 -5.19
CA GLY A 94 5.95 16.50 -5.58
C GLY A 94 6.75 17.50 -6.37
#